data_ac53f059ddaf96de83685195708039ec
#
_entry.id   ac53f059ddaf96de83685195708039ec
#
_cell.length_a   1.000
_cell.length_b   1.000
_cell.length_c   1.000
_cell.angle_alpha   90.00
_cell.angle_beta   90.00
_cell.angle_gamma   90.00
#
_symmetry.space_group_name_H-M   'P 1'
#
loop_
_entity.id
_entity.type
_entity.pdbx_description
1 polymer ?
#
loop_
_entity_poly.entity_id
_entity_poly.type
_entity_poly.pdbx_seq_one_letter_code
_entity_poly.pdbx_strand_id
1 'polypeptide(L)'
;MKKFISAFFDKQFLKFCLVGAANTIVGTAVMYGLRFGLDCGYWFSSAMNYVVGSILSYFLNKYFTFNSRGQSWQEIVRFVLNIAVCYFVAYGLAKPLVTAVLGNAGEDLRDAVAMLAGMVIFTGLNYLGQRFFAFKGVNDKKSDANGAKVKSKSRKN
;
A
#
# COMPACT_ATOMS: atom_id res chain seq x y z
N MET A 1 18.18 8.08 -9.61
CA MET A 1 17.61 8.82 -8.48
C MET A 1 16.39 9.67 -8.86
N LYS A 2 16.44 10.54 -9.88
CA LYS A 2 15.29 11.38 -10.29
C LYS A 2 13.99 10.59 -10.59
N LYS A 3 14.06 9.39 -11.19
CA LYS A 3 12.88 8.54 -11.45
C LYS A 3 12.22 7.99 -10.19
N PHE A 4 12.98 7.76 -9.11
CA PHE A 4 12.42 7.31 -7.83
C PHE A 4 11.72 8.44 -7.09
N ILE A 5 12.30 9.62 -7.07
CA ILE A 5 11.72 10.80 -6.41
C ILE A 5 10.44 11.26 -7.13
N SER A 6 10.44 11.26 -8.48
CA SER A 6 9.23 11.60 -9.24
C SER A 6 8.09 10.58 -9.05
N ALA A 7 8.39 9.33 -8.66
CA ALA A 7 7.38 8.32 -8.37
C ALA A 7 6.59 8.60 -7.07
N PHE A 8 7.19 9.31 -6.10
CA PHE A 8 6.54 9.71 -4.85
C PHE A 8 5.64 10.95 -4.99
N PHE A 9 5.87 11.79 -6.01
CA PHE A 9 5.07 12.99 -6.29
C PHE A 9 4.11 12.79 -7.48
N ASP A 10 3.85 11.54 -7.87
CA ASP A 10 2.96 11.21 -8.97
C ASP A 10 1.50 11.13 -8.49
N LYS A 11 0.57 11.40 -9.42
CA LYS A 11 -0.89 11.22 -9.19
C LYS A 11 -1.24 9.82 -8.66
N GLN A 12 -0.43 8.81 -8.96
CA GLN A 12 -0.61 7.46 -8.45
C GLN A 12 -0.34 7.35 -6.93
N PHE A 13 0.67 8.05 -6.42
CA PHE A 13 0.95 8.09 -4.99
C PHE A 13 -0.18 8.78 -4.22
N LEU A 14 -0.69 9.91 -4.73
CA LEU A 14 -1.82 10.59 -4.11
C LEU A 14 -3.07 9.70 -4.07
N LYS A 15 -3.37 8.99 -5.17
CA LYS A 15 -4.45 8.01 -5.21
C LYS A 15 -4.25 6.88 -4.20
N PHE A 16 -3.02 6.39 -4.07
CA PHE A 16 -2.68 5.38 -3.09
C PHE A 16 -2.93 5.86 -1.64
N CYS A 17 -2.55 7.10 -1.32
CA CYS A 17 -2.84 7.69 -0.01
C CYS A 17 -4.35 7.85 0.24
N LEU A 18 -5.11 8.27 -0.78
CA LEU A 18 -6.58 8.35 -0.70
C LEU A 18 -7.21 6.97 -0.45
N VAL A 19 -6.72 5.94 -1.12
CA VAL A 19 -7.15 4.55 -0.87
C VAL A 19 -6.83 4.13 0.56
N GLY A 20 -5.65 4.47 1.08
CA GLY A 20 -5.28 4.21 2.46
C GLY A 20 -6.22 4.89 3.46
N ALA A 21 -6.56 6.16 3.24
CA ALA A 21 -7.52 6.89 4.05
C ALA A 21 -8.93 6.27 3.99
N ALA A 22 -9.43 5.95 2.80
CA ALA A 22 -10.72 5.28 2.61
C ALA A 22 -10.75 3.92 3.31
N ASN A 23 -9.67 3.16 3.20
CA ASN A 23 -9.53 1.86 3.86
C ASN A 23 -9.61 1.98 5.38
N THR A 24 -8.96 3.00 5.96
CA THR A 24 -9.03 3.27 7.41
C THR A 24 -10.45 3.63 7.84
N ILE A 25 -11.14 4.49 7.10
CA ILE A 25 -12.52 4.89 7.41
C ILE A 25 -13.45 3.68 7.36
N VAL A 26 -13.42 2.91 6.27
CA VAL A 26 -14.30 1.74 6.09
C VAL A 26 -13.97 0.65 7.12
N GLY A 27 -12.69 0.36 7.34
CA GLY A 27 -12.26 -0.63 8.31
C GLY A 27 -12.70 -0.27 9.74
N THR A 28 -12.54 1.00 10.12
CA THR A 28 -13.00 1.51 11.41
C THR A 28 -14.54 1.38 11.53
N ALA A 29 -15.28 1.78 10.50
CA ALA A 29 -16.74 1.67 10.49
C ALA A 29 -17.20 0.21 10.63
N VAL A 30 -16.56 -0.73 9.94
CA VAL A 30 -16.84 -2.18 10.07
C VAL A 30 -16.56 -2.66 11.50
N MET A 31 -15.41 -2.31 12.07
CA MET A 31 -15.02 -2.73 13.42
C MET A 31 -16.02 -2.22 14.46
N TYR A 32 -16.35 -0.93 14.43
CA TYR A 32 -17.31 -0.34 15.37
C TYR A 32 -18.74 -0.84 15.15
N GLY A 33 -19.17 -0.98 13.89
CA GLY A 33 -20.48 -1.54 13.55
C GLY A 33 -20.68 -2.96 14.08
N LEU A 34 -19.66 -3.82 13.94
CA LEU A 34 -19.71 -5.18 14.48
C LEU A 34 -19.63 -5.20 16.00
N ARG A 35 -18.77 -4.36 16.59
CA ARG A 35 -18.56 -4.34 18.04
C ARG A 35 -19.76 -3.78 18.80
N PHE A 36 -20.31 -2.66 18.36
CA PHE A 36 -21.36 -1.93 19.07
C PHE A 36 -22.77 -2.11 18.47
N GLY A 37 -22.86 -2.45 17.17
CA GLY A 37 -24.16 -2.67 16.52
C GLY A 37 -24.66 -4.11 16.60
N LEU A 38 -23.75 -5.09 16.49
CA LEU A 38 -24.07 -6.51 16.49
C LEU A 38 -23.53 -7.25 17.74
N ASP A 39 -22.97 -6.52 18.70
CA ASP A 39 -22.38 -7.02 19.94
C ASP A 39 -21.38 -8.18 19.75
N CYS A 40 -20.65 -8.12 18.60
CA CYS A 40 -19.60 -9.09 18.31
C CYS A 40 -18.39 -8.88 19.23
N GLY A 41 -17.70 -9.96 19.55
CA GLY A 41 -16.49 -9.91 20.36
C GLY A 41 -15.39 -9.04 19.72
N TYR A 42 -14.54 -8.42 20.56
CA TYR A 42 -13.44 -7.54 20.13
C TYR A 42 -12.54 -8.18 19.06
N TRP A 43 -12.10 -9.41 19.28
CA TRP A 43 -11.22 -10.15 18.37
C TRP A 43 -11.86 -10.38 17.00
N PHE A 44 -13.14 -10.74 16.98
CA PHE A 44 -13.86 -10.95 15.72
C PHE A 44 -14.04 -9.64 14.95
N SER A 45 -14.47 -8.57 15.62
CA SER A 45 -14.64 -7.25 15.01
C SER A 45 -13.32 -6.70 14.46
N SER A 46 -12.22 -6.89 15.20
CA SER A 46 -10.87 -6.49 14.75
C SER A 46 -10.42 -7.31 13.54
N ALA A 47 -10.60 -8.65 13.57
CA ALA A 47 -10.25 -9.50 12.43
C ALA A 47 -11.02 -9.11 11.17
N MET A 48 -12.33 -8.85 11.28
CA MET A 48 -13.17 -8.43 10.16
C MET A 48 -12.76 -7.09 9.58
N ASN A 49 -12.30 -6.13 10.41
CA ASN A 49 -11.70 -4.89 9.92
C ASN A 49 -10.53 -5.19 8.97
N TYR A 50 -9.61 -6.06 9.35
CA TYR A 50 -8.46 -6.40 8.50
C TYR A 50 -8.87 -7.15 7.23
N VAL A 51 -9.82 -8.07 7.32
CA VAL A 51 -10.32 -8.82 6.15
C VAL A 51 -10.97 -7.87 5.14
N VAL A 52 -11.96 -7.09 5.59
CA VAL A 52 -12.67 -6.13 4.72
C VAL A 52 -11.72 -5.06 4.21
N GLY A 53 -10.87 -4.54 5.08
CA GLY A 53 -9.85 -3.56 4.71
C GLY A 53 -8.88 -4.09 3.64
N SER A 54 -8.42 -5.33 3.77
CA SER A 54 -7.50 -5.93 2.78
C SER A 54 -8.17 -6.15 1.42
N ILE A 55 -9.42 -6.61 1.42
CA ILE A 55 -10.21 -6.79 0.19
C ILE A 55 -10.42 -5.43 -0.50
N LEU A 56 -10.86 -4.44 0.25
CA LEU A 56 -11.09 -3.09 -0.26
C LEU A 56 -9.78 -2.48 -0.79
N SER A 57 -8.70 -2.59 -0.03
CA SER A 57 -7.37 -2.11 -0.42
C SER A 57 -6.88 -2.77 -1.71
N TYR A 58 -7.07 -4.08 -1.86
CA TYR A 58 -6.70 -4.78 -3.08
C TYR A 58 -7.46 -4.23 -4.30
N PHE A 59 -8.78 -4.15 -4.24
CA PHE A 59 -9.59 -3.69 -5.36
C PHE A 59 -9.35 -2.21 -5.69
N LEU A 60 -9.29 -1.33 -4.69
CA LEU A 60 -9.04 0.08 -4.91
C LEU A 60 -7.64 0.34 -5.46
N ASN A 61 -6.62 -0.31 -4.92
CA ASN A 61 -5.28 -0.17 -5.46
C ASN A 61 -5.20 -0.73 -6.88
N LYS A 62 -5.77 -1.91 -7.13
CA LYS A 62 -5.78 -2.52 -8.44
C LYS A 62 -6.44 -1.63 -9.50
N TYR A 63 -7.68 -1.22 -9.27
CA TYR A 63 -8.46 -0.53 -10.28
C TYR A 63 -8.28 0.99 -10.28
N PHE A 64 -8.22 1.61 -9.09
CA PHE A 64 -8.19 3.07 -8.97
C PHE A 64 -6.76 3.61 -9.00
N THR A 65 -5.83 3.01 -8.26
CA THR A 65 -4.46 3.51 -8.17
C THR A 65 -3.63 3.09 -9.38
N PHE A 66 -3.59 1.79 -9.67
CA PHE A 66 -2.70 1.23 -10.70
C PHE A 66 -3.41 0.95 -12.02
N ASN A 67 -4.74 1.01 -12.06
CA ASN A 67 -5.57 0.74 -13.26
C ASN A 67 -5.19 -0.59 -13.95
N SER A 68 -5.03 -1.64 -13.13
CA SER A 68 -4.73 -3.00 -13.58
C SER A 68 -6.01 -3.72 -13.96
N ARG A 69 -6.11 -4.18 -15.20
CA ARG A 69 -7.28 -4.93 -15.70
C ARG A 69 -7.05 -6.43 -15.78
N GLY A 70 -5.83 -6.90 -15.49
CA GLY A 70 -5.52 -8.32 -15.43
C GLY A 70 -6.24 -8.99 -14.24
N GLN A 71 -6.82 -10.16 -14.45
CA GLN A 71 -7.30 -11.01 -13.37
C GLN A 71 -6.34 -12.21 -13.27
N SER A 72 -5.45 -12.17 -12.29
CA SER A 72 -4.55 -13.29 -12.03
C SER A 72 -4.48 -13.55 -10.54
N TRP A 73 -4.65 -14.80 -10.17
CA TRP A 73 -4.40 -15.26 -8.80
C TRP A 73 -2.99 -14.89 -8.32
N GLN A 74 -2.04 -14.85 -9.24
CA GLN A 74 -0.67 -14.42 -8.96
C GLN A 74 -0.57 -12.97 -8.48
N GLU A 75 -1.45 -12.06 -8.95
CA GLU A 75 -1.48 -10.68 -8.47
C GLU A 75 -1.91 -10.62 -7.00
N ILE A 76 -2.89 -11.42 -6.59
CA ILE A 76 -3.36 -11.50 -5.20
C ILE A 76 -2.22 -12.01 -4.30
N VAL A 77 -1.56 -13.09 -4.70
CA VAL A 77 -0.44 -13.66 -3.94
C VAL A 77 0.70 -12.65 -3.81
N ARG A 78 1.06 -11.98 -4.91
CA ARG A 78 2.10 -10.93 -4.89
C ARG A 78 1.72 -9.76 -4.01
N PHE A 79 0.44 -9.35 -4.02
CA PHE A 79 -0.08 -8.28 -3.19
C PHE A 79 0.05 -8.63 -1.70
N VAL A 80 -0.40 -9.82 -1.30
CA VAL A 80 -0.31 -10.29 0.10
C VAL A 80 1.14 -10.44 0.54
N LEU A 81 1.99 -11.04 -0.28
CA LEU A 81 3.43 -11.16 0.00
C LEU A 81 4.09 -9.80 0.15
N ASN A 82 3.74 -8.84 -0.72
CA ASN A 82 4.25 -7.48 -0.64
C ASN A 82 3.91 -6.81 0.70
N ILE A 83 2.65 -6.92 1.14
CA ILE A 83 2.23 -6.38 2.44
C ILE A 83 3.02 -7.02 3.58
N ALA A 84 3.14 -8.35 3.58
CA ALA A 84 3.86 -9.07 4.64
C ALA A 84 5.33 -8.66 4.69
N VAL A 85 6.03 -8.66 3.56
CA VAL A 85 7.44 -8.25 3.49
C VAL A 85 7.63 -6.79 3.91
N CYS A 86 6.80 -5.88 3.40
CA CYS A 86 6.87 -4.46 3.76
C CYS A 86 6.63 -4.24 5.25
N TYR A 87 5.70 -5.00 5.86
CA TYR A 87 5.42 -4.94 7.29
C TYR A 87 6.66 -5.34 8.12
N PHE A 88 7.22 -6.52 7.86
CA PHE A 88 8.38 -7.00 8.60
C PHE A 88 9.60 -6.08 8.41
N VAL A 89 9.84 -5.60 7.19
CA VAL A 89 10.95 -4.69 6.92
C VAL A 89 10.74 -3.33 7.60
N ALA A 90 9.55 -2.74 7.46
CA ALA A 90 9.27 -1.42 8.00
C ALA A 90 9.37 -1.40 9.53
N TYR A 91 8.68 -2.30 10.20
CA TYR A 91 8.66 -2.33 11.66
C TYR A 91 9.93 -2.95 12.26
N GLY A 92 10.57 -3.88 11.56
CA GLY A 92 11.88 -4.42 11.94
C GLY A 92 13.00 -3.38 11.89
N LEU A 93 12.92 -2.42 10.96
CA LEU A 93 13.89 -1.32 10.86
C LEU A 93 13.52 -0.11 11.73
N ALA A 94 12.23 0.19 11.91
CA ALA A 94 11.78 1.38 12.61
C ALA A 94 12.25 1.40 14.07
N LYS A 95 12.08 0.30 14.80
CA LYS A 95 12.45 0.23 16.23
C LYS A 95 13.95 0.45 16.47
N PRO A 96 14.88 -0.27 15.82
CA PRO A 96 16.32 -0.04 16.04
C PRO A 96 16.77 1.34 15.57
N LEU A 97 16.23 1.87 14.47
CA LEU A 97 16.56 3.22 13.99
C LEU A 97 16.17 4.30 15.01
N VAL A 98 14.94 4.22 15.52
CA VAL A 98 14.46 5.19 16.52
C VAL A 98 15.20 5.05 17.84
N THR A 99 15.51 3.84 18.27
CA THR A 99 16.31 3.60 19.48
C THR A 99 17.73 4.18 19.32
N ALA A 100 18.34 4.08 18.15
CA ALA A 100 19.67 4.66 17.88
C ALA A 100 19.65 6.20 17.93
N VAL A 101 18.55 6.85 17.51
CA VAL A 101 18.42 8.31 17.49
C VAL A 101 17.93 8.87 18.82
N LEU A 102 16.99 8.19 19.46
CA LEU A 102 16.29 8.62 20.70
C LEU A 102 16.65 7.75 21.90
N GLY A 103 17.85 7.21 21.97
CA GLY A 103 18.27 6.27 23.01
C GLY A 103 18.07 6.75 24.45
N ASN A 104 18.14 8.06 24.67
CA ASN A 104 17.96 8.70 25.98
C ASN A 104 16.50 9.11 26.30
N ALA A 105 15.57 8.91 25.36
CA ALA A 105 14.16 9.22 25.59
C ALA A 105 13.45 8.09 26.34
N GLY A 106 12.31 8.41 26.98
CA GLY A 106 11.47 7.42 27.65
C GLY A 106 10.96 6.34 26.67
N GLU A 107 10.70 5.14 27.17
CA GLU A 107 10.26 4.01 26.34
C GLU A 107 8.98 4.31 25.55
N ASP A 108 7.98 4.93 26.19
CA ASP A 108 6.71 5.28 25.55
C ASP A 108 6.89 6.21 24.34
N LEU A 109 7.79 7.20 24.47
CA LEU A 109 8.06 8.13 23.36
C LEU A 109 8.80 7.43 22.24
N ARG A 110 9.77 6.57 22.54
CA ARG A 110 10.50 5.78 21.54
C ARG A 110 9.56 4.85 20.78
N ASP A 111 8.67 4.17 21.46
CA ASP A 111 7.72 3.25 20.84
C ASP A 111 6.69 4.01 19.97
N ALA A 112 6.17 5.17 20.43
CA ALA A 112 5.28 6.01 19.64
C ALA A 112 5.97 6.51 18.36
N VAL A 113 7.20 7.01 18.47
CA VAL A 113 7.97 7.48 17.30
C VAL A 113 8.34 6.31 16.37
N ALA A 114 8.67 5.14 16.92
CA ALA A 114 8.95 3.95 16.13
C ALA A 114 7.71 3.46 15.35
N MET A 115 6.53 3.52 15.96
CA MET A 115 5.27 3.20 15.26
C MET A 115 5.00 4.16 14.10
N LEU A 116 5.15 5.47 14.30
CA LEU A 116 4.99 6.46 13.25
C LEU A 116 6.02 6.30 12.13
N ALA A 117 7.29 6.08 12.48
CA ALA A 117 8.35 5.82 11.51
C ALA A 117 8.06 4.53 10.71
N GLY A 118 7.62 3.47 11.39
CA GLY A 118 7.19 2.22 10.77
C GLY A 118 6.06 2.42 9.77
N MET A 119 5.04 3.22 10.12
CA MET A 119 3.93 3.55 9.22
C MET A 119 4.40 4.29 7.95
N VAL A 120 5.29 5.26 8.08
CA VAL A 120 5.84 6.02 6.94
C VAL A 120 6.67 5.10 6.04
N ILE A 121 7.58 4.32 6.62
CA ILE A 121 8.43 3.37 5.89
C ILE A 121 7.55 2.31 5.20
N PHE A 122 6.58 1.74 5.93
CA PHE A 122 5.63 0.77 5.39
C PHE A 122 4.86 1.34 4.19
N THR A 123 4.29 2.54 4.32
CA THR A 123 3.53 3.18 3.24
C THR A 123 4.38 3.36 1.99
N GLY A 124 5.61 3.85 2.14
CA GLY A 124 6.54 4.03 1.03
C GLY A 124 6.93 2.72 0.35
N LEU A 125 7.34 1.73 1.15
CA LEU A 125 7.72 0.40 0.64
C LEU A 125 6.54 -0.32 0.00
N ASN A 126 5.37 -0.28 0.63
CA ASN A 126 4.16 -0.92 0.12
C ASN A 126 3.70 -0.29 -1.20
N TYR A 127 3.77 1.03 -1.34
CA TYR A 127 3.49 1.70 -2.61
C TYR A 127 4.45 1.26 -3.72
N LEU A 128 5.76 1.26 -3.45
CA LEU A 128 6.77 0.84 -4.42
C LEU A 128 6.61 -0.63 -4.80
N GLY A 129 6.40 -1.49 -3.81
CA GLY A 129 6.20 -2.91 -4.03
C GLY A 129 4.93 -3.22 -4.82
N GLN A 130 3.82 -2.53 -4.55
CA GLN A 130 2.60 -2.68 -5.35
C GLN A 130 2.82 -2.19 -6.79
N ARG A 131 3.50 -1.07 -6.98
CA ARG A 131 3.76 -0.48 -8.29
C ARG A 131 4.67 -1.35 -9.16
N PHE A 132 5.74 -1.89 -8.58
CA PHE A 132 6.79 -2.58 -9.34
C PHE A 132 6.73 -4.09 -9.27
N PHE A 133 6.07 -4.66 -8.28
CA PHE A 133 6.01 -6.09 -8.07
C PHE A 133 4.60 -6.67 -8.22
N ALA A 134 3.62 -6.16 -7.46
CA ALA A 134 2.27 -6.73 -7.47
C ALA A 134 1.54 -6.48 -8.81
N PHE A 135 1.62 -5.25 -9.34
CA PHE A 135 0.89 -4.81 -10.54
C PHE A 135 1.81 -4.50 -11.75
N LYS A 136 2.96 -5.14 -11.83
CA LYS A 136 3.98 -4.91 -12.88
C LYS A 136 3.45 -5.12 -14.31
N GLY A 137 2.60 -6.12 -14.53
CA GLY A 137 2.12 -6.48 -15.88
C GLY A 137 1.28 -5.42 -16.60
N VAL A 138 0.88 -4.34 -15.92
CA VAL A 138 0.11 -3.23 -16.51
C VAL A 138 1.01 -2.15 -17.06
N ASN A 139 2.14 -1.90 -16.41
CA ASN A 139 3.09 -0.89 -16.85
C ASN A 139 3.80 -1.33 -18.15
N ASP A 140 4.09 -2.63 -18.29
CA ASP A 140 4.70 -3.18 -19.49
C ASP A 140 3.76 -3.06 -20.70
N LYS A 141 2.46 -3.40 -20.55
CA LYS A 141 1.47 -3.25 -21.62
C LYS A 141 1.20 -1.80 -22.04
N LYS A 142 1.29 -0.84 -21.10
CA LYS A 142 1.17 0.60 -21.43
C LYS A 142 2.40 1.12 -22.17
N SER A 143 3.58 0.63 -21.83
CA SER A 143 4.83 0.98 -22.50
C SER A 143 4.82 0.48 -23.96
N ASP A 144 4.40 -0.77 -24.18
CA ASP A 144 4.31 -1.37 -25.49
C ASP A 144 3.24 -0.71 -26.37
N ALA A 145 2.09 -0.38 -25.83
CA ALA A 145 1.01 0.31 -26.53
C ALA A 145 1.40 1.76 -26.93
N ASN A 146 2.15 2.47 -26.08
CA ASN A 146 2.68 3.78 -26.41
C ASN A 146 3.81 3.70 -27.45
N GLY A 147 4.68 2.73 -27.34
CA GLY A 147 5.74 2.48 -28.34
C GLY A 147 5.18 2.14 -29.72
N ALA A 148 4.11 1.32 -29.76
CA ALA A 148 3.42 0.98 -31.02
C ALA A 148 2.73 2.21 -31.66
N LYS A 149 2.10 3.08 -30.85
CA LYS A 149 1.48 4.34 -31.34
C LYS A 149 2.49 5.32 -31.90
N VAL A 150 3.66 5.45 -31.27
CA VAL A 150 4.75 6.33 -31.75
C VAL A 150 5.32 5.82 -33.08
N LYS A 151 5.56 4.51 -33.20
CA LYS A 151 6.03 3.88 -34.46
C LYS A 151 5.02 3.99 -35.60
N SER A 152 3.72 3.88 -35.30
CA SER A 152 2.65 4.06 -36.31
C SER A 152 2.55 5.48 -36.83
N LYS A 153 2.81 6.48 -35.97
CA LYS A 153 2.77 7.91 -36.35
C LYS A 153 3.99 8.33 -37.17
N SER A 154 5.16 7.72 -36.90
CA SER A 154 6.41 7.97 -37.64
C SER A 154 6.42 7.33 -39.03
N ARG A 155 5.56 6.34 -39.34
CA ARG A 155 5.43 5.72 -40.67
C ARG A 155 4.44 6.41 -41.59
N LYS A 156 3.68 7.39 -41.10
CA LYS A 156 2.65 8.13 -41.87
C LYS A 156 3.09 9.53 -42.26
N ASN A 157 4.28 9.95 -41.89
CA ASN A 157 4.99 11.15 -42.34
C ASN A 157 6.20 10.76 -43.18
#